data_17880e64fcac94bd69fbb8e5c6db0869
#
_entry.id   17880e64fcac94bd69fbb8e5c6db0869
#
_cell.length_a   1.000
_cell.length_b   1.000
_cell.length_c   1.000
_cell.angle_alpha   90.00
_cell.angle_beta   90.00
_cell.angle_gamma   90.00
#
_symmetry.space_group_name_H-M   'P 1'
#
loop_
_entity.id
_entity.type
_entity.pdbx_description
1 polymer ?
#
loop_
_entity_poly.entity_id
_entity_poly.type
_entity_poly.pdbx_seq_one_letter_code
_entity_poly.pdbx_strand_id
1 'polypeptide(L)'
;MRPTLICFTALAALALGQQEVSADGDPHGDAPYVIEPGWRPLLNGKDLTGWHGVNPQAKNEWMTVRGVDWERLLGPTRLAPRFPEPSGKMLNGPNGRTVNIVTDEKFGDVELYVEFILAKGSNSGVYLHGLYEVQIFDSYGSEEPMTSSDGGGIYHKWINEQGVGGSAPKVNASRRPGEWQSYQIWFRGPRFDSSGKKTENAKFLRVLHNGRMVQEGVECDGPTRAAMNLQEAATNPIMLQGDHGPVAFQNIYVRPLRPLIHR
;
A
#
# COMPACT_ATOMS: atom_id res chain seq x y z
N MET A 1 -53.87 -44.95 23.55
CA MET A 1 -52.46 -44.69 23.25
C MET A 1 -52.40 -43.67 22.12
N ARG A 2 -52.01 -42.42 22.43
CA ARG A 2 -51.82 -41.36 21.43
C ARG A 2 -50.31 -41.13 21.26
N PRO A 3 -49.76 -41.05 20.07
CA PRO A 3 -48.37 -40.75 19.88
C PRO A 3 -48.12 -39.25 19.99
N THR A 4 -47.17 -38.88 20.85
CA THR A 4 -46.69 -37.51 21.04
C THR A 4 -45.73 -37.17 19.89
N LEU A 5 -46.08 -36.13 19.11
CA LEU A 5 -45.27 -35.60 18.02
C LEU A 5 -44.23 -34.65 18.66
N ILE A 6 -42.96 -35.05 18.61
CA ILE A 6 -41.84 -34.18 19.02
C ILE A 6 -41.44 -33.34 17.82
N CYS A 7 -41.70 -32.04 17.90
CA CYS A 7 -41.30 -31.05 16.92
C CYS A 7 -39.86 -30.64 17.22
N PHE A 8 -38.89 -31.03 16.35
CA PHE A 8 -37.51 -30.50 16.38
C PHE A 8 -37.51 -29.15 15.69
N THR A 9 -37.42 -28.08 16.47
CA THR A 9 -37.06 -26.76 15.94
C THR A 9 -35.56 -26.69 15.76
N ALA A 10 -35.12 -26.70 14.49
CA ALA A 10 -33.75 -26.41 14.17
C ALA A 10 -33.47 -24.92 14.38
N LEU A 11 -32.70 -24.58 15.42
CA LEU A 11 -32.09 -23.26 15.55
C LEU A 11 -31.01 -23.11 14.49
N ALA A 12 -31.28 -22.33 13.45
CA ALA A 12 -30.24 -21.82 12.57
C ALA A 12 -29.44 -20.76 13.35
N ALA A 13 -28.25 -21.14 13.82
CA ALA A 13 -27.29 -20.19 14.34
C ALA A 13 -26.78 -19.33 13.15
N LEU A 14 -27.25 -18.09 13.06
CA LEU A 14 -26.54 -17.07 12.26
C LEU A 14 -25.17 -16.91 12.90
N ALA A 15 -24.14 -17.37 12.24
CA ALA A 15 -22.77 -16.97 12.51
C ALA A 15 -22.66 -15.49 12.12
N LEU A 16 -22.89 -14.60 13.09
CA LEU A 16 -22.45 -13.22 12.99
C LEU A 16 -20.93 -13.29 12.98
N GLY A 17 -20.32 -13.02 11.82
CA GLY A 17 -18.88 -12.87 11.69
C GLY A 17 -18.43 -11.87 12.77
N GLN A 18 -17.59 -12.33 13.67
CA GLN A 18 -16.97 -11.44 14.65
C GLN A 18 -16.06 -10.50 13.83
N GLN A 19 -16.42 -9.21 13.76
CA GLN A 19 -15.51 -8.18 13.31
C GLN A 19 -14.35 -8.15 14.32
N GLU A 20 -13.16 -8.48 13.83
CA GLU A 20 -11.96 -8.21 14.62
C GLU A 20 -11.85 -6.71 14.84
N VAL A 21 -11.91 -6.32 16.09
CA VAL A 21 -11.68 -4.93 16.51
C VAL A 21 -10.19 -4.79 16.72
N SER A 22 -9.56 -3.83 16.00
CA SER A 22 -8.14 -3.50 16.24
C SER A 22 -7.96 -3.00 17.69
N ALA A 23 -6.72 -2.99 18.16
CA ALA A 23 -6.36 -2.54 19.51
C ALA A 23 -6.78 -1.07 19.81
N ASP A 24 -7.09 -0.29 18.78
CA ASP A 24 -7.59 1.08 18.82
C ASP A 24 -9.13 1.18 18.74
N GLY A 25 -9.82 0.05 18.65
CA GLY A 25 -11.28 -0.03 18.63
C GLY A 25 -11.94 0.18 17.27
N ASP A 26 -11.16 0.40 16.21
CA ASP A 26 -11.71 0.49 14.85
C ASP A 26 -12.05 -0.91 14.31
N PRO A 27 -13.28 -1.15 13.83
CA PRO A 27 -13.62 -2.41 13.19
C PRO A 27 -12.91 -2.50 11.83
N HIS A 28 -11.93 -3.38 11.73
CA HIS A 28 -11.35 -3.76 10.45
C HIS A 28 -12.04 -5.05 10.01
N GLY A 29 -12.80 -4.96 8.91
CA GLY A 29 -13.26 -6.16 8.22
C GLY A 29 -12.07 -6.96 7.69
N ASP A 30 -12.32 -8.20 7.30
CA ASP A 30 -11.32 -9.04 6.64
C ASP A 30 -10.70 -8.30 5.44
N ALA A 31 -9.40 -8.47 5.28
CA ALA A 31 -8.70 -7.87 4.14
C ALA A 31 -9.30 -8.38 2.81
N PRO A 32 -9.38 -7.53 1.78
CA PRO A 32 -10.11 -7.85 0.55
C PRO A 32 -9.58 -9.11 -0.15
N TYR A 33 -8.31 -9.44 -0.02
CA TYR A 33 -7.73 -10.65 -0.60
C TYR A 33 -8.19 -11.95 0.11
N VAL A 34 -8.76 -11.85 1.30
CA VAL A 34 -9.34 -12.98 2.04
C VAL A 34 -10.77 -13.26 1.58
N ILE A 35 -11.57 -12.20 1.39
CA ILE A 35 -13.02 -12.32 1.16
C ILE A 35 -13.44 -12.17 -0.30
N GLU A 36 -12.58 -11.61 -1.15
CA GLU A 36 -12.90 -11.36 -2.55
C GLU A 36 -12.01 -12.19 -3.49
N PRO A 37 -12.55 -12.76 -4.58
CA PRO A 37 -11.77 -13.56 -5.51
C PRO A 37 -10.87 -12.72 -6.42
N GLY A 38 -9.86 -13.38 -7.00
CA GLY A 38 -8.99 -12.83 -8.05
C GLY A 38 -7.75 -12.10 -7.57
N TRP A 39 -7.54 -11.98 -6.26
CA TRP A 39 -6.31 -11.48 -5.69
C TRP A 39 -5.18 -12.50 -5.80
N ARG A 40 -3.97 -12.04 -6.09
CA ARG A 40 -2.76 -12.85 -6.06
C ARG A 40 -1.64 -12.11 -5.32
N PRO A 41 -0.80 -12.81 -4.56
CA PRO A 41 0.30 -12.20 -3.84
C PRO A 41 1.42 -11.75 -4.78
N LEU A 42 2.09 -10.66 -4.44
CA LEU A 42 3.35 -10.22 -5.06
C LEU A 42 4.59 -10.64 -4.24
N LEU A 43 4.41 -11.10 -3.00
CA LEU A 43 5.46 -11.73 -2.20
C LEU A 43 5.22 -13.24 -2.17
N ASN A 44 6.26 -14.03 -2.43
CA ASN A 44 6.19 -15.50 -2.47
C ASN A 44 6.31 -16.17 -1.09
N GLY A 45 6.51 -15.38 -0.03
CA GLY A 45 6.67 -15.86 1.35
C GLY A 45 8.02 -16.48 1.68
N LYS A 46 8.98 -16.45 0.75
CA LYS A 46 10.31 -17.08 0.91
C LYS A 46 11.44 -16.08 0.72
N ASP A 47 11.43 -15.34 -0.36
CA ASP A 47 12.49 -14.43 -0.77
C ASP A 47 11.91 -13.26 -1.58
N LEU A 48 12.78 -12.44 -2.14
CA LEU A 48 12.41 -11.29 -2.97
C LEU A 48 12.33 -11.62 -4.47
N THR A 49 12.20 -12.88 -4.85
CA THR A 49 11.97 -13.26 -6.26
C THR A 49 10.74 -12.54 -6.81
N GLY A 50 10.88 -11.91 -7.97
CA GLY A 50 9.87 -11.02 -8.56
C GLY A 50 10.07 -9.55 -8.21
N TRP A 51 11.14 -9.22 -7.44
CA TRP A 51 11.53 -7.87 -7.06
C TRP A 51 13.04 -7.64 -7.25
N HIS A 52 13.42 -6.45 -7.69
CA HIS A 52 14.83 -6.06 -7.76
C HIS A 52 15.03 -4.57 -7.41
N GLY A 53 16.26 -4.20 -7.04
CA GLY A 53 16.60 -2.80 -6.78
C GLY A 53 16.56 -1.98 -8.06
N VAL A 54 15.97 -0.78 -8.00
CA VAL A 54 15.88 0.13 -9.17
C VAL A 54 17.26 0.45 -9.77
N ASN A 55 18.28 0.54 -8.92
CA ASN A 55 19.66 0.69 -9.35
C ASN A 55 20.46 -0.55 -8.97
N PRO A 56 20.83 -1.43 -9.93
CA PRO A 56 21.56 -2.65 -9.63
C PRO A 56 23.01 -2.42 -9.14
N GLN A 57 23.54 -1.20 -9.30
CA GLN A 57 24.86 -0.83 -8.81
C GLN A 57 24.81 -0.30 -7.36
N ALA A 58 23.65 0.08 -6.88
CA ALA A 58 23.50 0.58 -5.52
C ALA A 58 23.42 -0.57 -4.51
N LYS A 59 23.85 -0.29 -3.28
CA LYS A 59 23.68 -1.24 -2.17
C LYS A 59 22.21 -1.52 -1.94
N ASN A 60 21.82 -2.79 -2.04
CA ASN A 60 20.47 -3.25 -1.76
C ASN A 60 20.45 -3.95 -0.40
N GLU A 61 19.78 -3.34 0.57
CA GLU A 61 19.62 -3.88 1.93
C GLU A 61 18.21 -4.46 2.18
N TRP A 62 17.36 -4.53 1.15
CA TRP A 62 16.08 -5.20 1.29
C TRP A 62 16.25 -6.67 1.68
N MET A 63 15.50 -7.10 2.68
CA MET A 63 15.54 -8.46 3.19
C MET A 63 14.15 -8.98 3.49
N THR A 64 13.97 -10.29 3.41
CA THR A 64 12.77 -10.96 3.94
C THR A 64 12.98 -11.30 5.41
N VAL A 65 11.93 -11.09 6.21
CA VAL A 65 11.96 -11.29 7.67
C VAL A 65 10.67 -11.94 8.15
N ARG A 66 10.74 -12.68 9.26
CA ARG A 66 9.55 -13.29 9.87
C ARG A 66 8.71 -12.28 10.65
N GLY A 67 9.34 -11.27 11.21
CA GLY A 67 8.68 -10.21 11.96
C GLY A 67 9.50 -8.93 11.97
N VAL A 68 8.85 -7.85 12.36
CA VAL A 68 9.45 -6.53 12.50
C VAL A 68 9.03 -5.96 13.84
N ASP A 69 9.99 -5.48 14.62
CA ASP A 69 9.75 -4.80 15.88
C ASP A 69 10.07 -3.31 15.76
N TRP A 70 9.21 -2.48 16.32
CA TRP A 70 9.51 -1.06 16.50
C TRP A 70 10.23 -0.83 17.84
N GLU A 71 11.41 -0.26 17.78
CA GLU A 71 12.23 0.03 18.97
C GLU A 71 11.76 1.30 19.70
N ARG A 72 10.53 1.29 20.19
CA ARG A 72 9.82 2.47 20.70
C ARG A 72 10.62 3.29 21.73
N LEU A 73 11.37 2.64 22.62
CA LEU A 73 12.03 3.33 23.75
C LEU A 73 13.49 3.69 23.46
N LEU A 74 14.21 2.83 22.76
CA LEU A 74 15.65 2.97 22.55
C LEU A 74 16.02 3.53 21.18
N GLY A 75 15.13 3.40 20.22
CA GLY A 75 15.36 3.85 18.85
C GLY A 75 14.05 4.06 18.10
N PRO A 76 13.21 5.06 18.47
CA PRO A 76 11.88 5.21 17.88
C PRO A 76 11.89 5.46 16.37
N THR A 77 13.04 5.86 15.81
CA THR A 77 13.25 6.03 14.37
C THR A 77 13.75 4.76 13.67
N ARG A 78 13.71 3.59 14.32
CA ARG A 78 14.24 2.33 13.80
C ARG A 78 13.18 1.23 13.81
N LEU A 79 13.29 0.33 12.81
CA LEU A 79 12.65 -0.97 12.80
C LEU A 79 13.73 -2.04 12.89
N ALA A 80 13.53 -3.02 13.76
CA ALA A 80 14.44 -4.15 13.90
C ALA A 80 13.82 -5.41 13.27
N PRO A 81 14.60 -6.19 12.50
CA PRO A 81 14.13 -7.49 12.02
C PRO A 81 14.02 -8.45 13.21
N ARG A 82 12.83 -9.04 13.38
CA ARG A 82 12.64 -10.17 14.29
C ARG A 82 12.77 -11.43 13.47
N PHE A 83 13.75 -12.27 13.79
CA PHE A 83 14.06 -13.49 13.06
C PHE A 83 14.32 -13.21 11.56
N PRO A 84 15.58 -13.05 11.15
CA PRO A 84 15.97 -12.79 9.75
C PRO A 84 15.85 -14.06 8.90
N GLU A 85 14.76 -14.80 9.07
CA GLU A 85 14.43 -15.98 8.29
C GLU A 85 13.54 -15.58 7.12
N PRO A 86 13.68 -16.22 5.96
CA PRO A 86 12.80 -15.98 4.82
C PRO A 86 11.33 -16.10 5.22
N SER A 87 10.53 -15.07 4.92
CA SER A 87 9.11 -15.03 5.24
C SER A 87 8.37 -14.04 4.34
N GLY A 88 7.05 -13.95 4.51
CA GLY A 88 6.17 -13.08 3.73
C GLY A 88 6.24 -11.59 4.07
N LYS A 89 7.25 -11.12 4.80
CA LYS A 89 7.47 -9.70 5.09
C LYS A 89 8.81 -9.26 4.51
N MET A 90 8.85 -8.04 3.97
CA MET A 90 10.07 -7.42 3.48
C MET A 90 10.36 -6.14 4.25
N LEU A 91 11.64 -5.93 4.62
CA LEU A 91 12.15 -4.77 5.34
C LEU A 91 13.24 -4.11 4.49
N ASN A 92 13.24 -2.78 4.41
CA ASN A 92 14.24 -1.99 3.67
C ASN A 92 15.58 -1.82 4.42
N GLY A 93 15.94 -2.83 5.19
CA GLY A 93 17.13 -2.83 6.03
C GLY A 93 16.97 -2.07 7.35
N PRO A 94 17.91 -2.26 8.29
CA PRO A 94 17.77 -1.75 9.66
C PRO A 94 17.82 -0.22 9.73
N ASN A 95 18.40 0.44 8.74
CA ASN A 95 18.57 1.90 8.72
C ASN A 95 17.55 2.62 7.81
N GLY A 96 16.77 1.88 7.02
CA GLY A 96 15.80 2.43 6.09
C GLY A 96 16.39 3.40 5.06
N ARG A 97 17.60 3.11 4.58
CA ARG A 97 18.38 3.93 3.63
C ARG A 97 18.98 3.05 2.54
N THR A 98 18.13 2.41 1.76
CA THR A 98 18.54 1.52 0.67
C THR A 98 17.94 1.96 -0.65
N VAL A 99 18.33 1.31 -1.73
CA VAL A 99 17.75 1.52 -3.06
C VAL A 99 16.25 1.23 -3.04
N ASN A 100 15.48 1.95 -3.85
CA ASN A 100 14.07 1.60 -4.09
C ASN A 100 13.97 0.23 -4.74
N ILE A 101 12.91 -0.52 -4.42
CA ILE A 101 12.68 -1.87 -4.96
C ILE A 101 11.48 -1.84 -5.91
N VAL A 102 11.56 -2.62 -6.99
CA VAL A 102 10.58 -2.59 -8.07
C VAL A 102 10.21 -4.02 -8.49
N THR A 103 8.96 -4.22 -8.90
CA THR A 103 8.50 -5.51 -9.43
C THR A 103 9.12 -5.81 -10.80
N ASP A 104 9.46 -7.09 -11.06
CA ASP A 104 9.84 -7.55 -12.40
C ASP A 104 8.64 -7.47 -13.38
N GLU A 105 7.46 -7.74 -12.86
CA GLU A 105 6.20 -7.65 -13.60
C GLU A 105 5.73 -6.21 -13.77
N LYS A 106 5.10 -5.93 -14.91
CA LYS A 106 4.47 -4.65 -15.23
C LYS A 106 2.95 -4.78 -15.15
N PHE A 107 2.31 -3.74 -14.66
CA PHE A 107 0.87 -3.65 -14.42
C PHE A 107 0.27 -2.51 -15.23
N GLY A 108 -0.97 -2.70 -15.70
CA GLY A 108 -1.80 -1.65 -16.25
C GLY A 108 -2.79 -1.13 -15.21
N ASP A 109 -4.09 -1.27 -15.54
CA ASP A 109 -5.17 -0.99 -14.61
C ASP A 109 -5.22 -2.05 -13.52
N VAL A 110 -5.15 -1.64 -12.25
CA VAL A 110 -4.93 -2.58 -11.16
C VAL A 110 -5.63 -2.13 -9.87
N GLU A 111 -6.08 -3.11 -9.10
CA GLU A 111 -6.31 -2.96 -7.68
C GLU A 111 -5.10 -3.53 -6.94
N LEU A 112 -4.55 -2.75 -6.02
CA LEU A 112 -3.42 -3.11 -5.17
C LEU A 112 -3.84 -3.01 -3.71
N TYR A 113 -3.58 -4.06 -2.94
CA TYR A 113 -3.63 -4.04 -1.49
C TYR A 113 -2.22 -4.22 -0.96
N VAL A 114 -1.82 -3.41 0.01
CA VAL A 114 -0.49 -3.47 0.62
C VAL A 114 -0.56 -3.08 2.08
N GLU A 115 0.07 -3.87 2.94
CA GLU A 115 0.28 -3.51 4.34
C GLU A 115 1.71 -3.05 4.56
N PHE A 116 1.86 -2.04 5.42
CA PHE A 116 3.15 -1.46 5.77
C PHE A 116 3.21 -1.07 7.24
N ILE A 117 4.42 -1.00 7.79
CA ILE A 117 4.72 -0.52 9.14
C ILE A 117 5.86 0.48 9.07
N LEU A 118 5.76 1.55 9.83
CA LEU A 118 6.73 2.65 9.89
C LEU A 118 7.39 2.75 11.26
N ALA A 119 8.64 3.23 11.27
CA ALA A 119 9.23 3.87 12.45
C ALA A 119 8.78 5.33 12.58
N LYS A 120 9.00 5.95 13.72
CA LYS A 120 8.69 7.37 13.94
C LYS A 120 9.47 8.25 12.97
N GLY A 121 8.75 9.18 12.31
CA GLY A 121 9.29 10.11 11.33
C GLY A 121 9.74 9.47 10.03
N SER A 122 9.36 8.21 9.79
CA SER A 122 9.70 7.50 8.55
C SER A 122 8.87 7.99 7.36
N ASN A 123 9.49 7.90 6.18
CA ASN A 123 8.94 8.27 4.90
C ASN A 123 9.21 7.15 3.89
N SER A 124 8.24 6.81 3.09
CA SER A 124 8.28 5.84 2.02
C SER A 124 7.17 6.16 1.00
N GLY A 125 6.96 5.31 0.00
CA GLY A 125 5.90 5.49 -0.99
C GLY A 125 5.60 4.23 -1.77
N VAL A 126 4.35 4.14 -2.25
CA VAL A 126 3.91 3.12 -3.19
C VAL A 126 3.69 3.80 -4.54
N TYR A 127 4.55 3.50 -5.52
CA TYR A 127 4.48 4.09 -6.84
C TYR A 127 3.82 3.15 -7.82
N LEU A 128 2.62 3.48 -8.26
CA LEU A 128 1.94 2.79 -9.36
C LEU A 128 2.65 3.17 -10.67
N HIS A 129 2.90 2.17 -11.52
CA HIS A 129 3.73 2.32 -12.73
C HIS A 129 5.17 2.81 -12.47
N GLY A 130 5.64 2.79 -11.21
CA GLY A 130 6.91 3.42 -10.82
C GLY A 130 6.92 4.94 -10.98
N LEU A 131 5.78 5.55 -11.28
CA LEU A 131 5.66 6.96 -11.67
C LEU A 131 4.73 7.77 -10.75
N TYR A 132 3.71 7.17 -10.16
CA TYR A 132 2.65 7.88 -9.45
C TYR A 132 2.56 7.40 -8.02
N GLU A 133 2.89 8.27 -7.09
CA GLU A 133 3.07 7.93 -5.68
C GLU A 133 1.81 8.14 -4.84
N VAL A 134 1.46 7.09 -4.08
CA VAL A 134 0.70 7.21 -2.85
C VAL A 134 1.71 7.31 -1.71
N GLN A 135 1.73 8.45 -1.03
CA GLN A 135 2.71 8.76 0.01
C GLN A 135 2.51 7.89 1.25
N ILE A 136 3.60 7.37 1.79
CA ILE A 136 3.69 6.74 3.09
C ILE A 136 4.52 7.65 4.00
N PHE A 137 3.89 8.22 5.02
CA PHE A 137 4.54 9.13 5.97
C PHE A 137 3.99 8.95 7.37
N ASP A 138 4.81 9.17 8.39
CA ASP A 138 4.37 9.20 9.78
C ASP A 138 3.62 10.50 10.07
N SER A 139 2.33 10.53 9.68
CA SER A 139 1.43 11.64 9.94
C SER A 139 0.58 11.44 11.21
N TYR A 140 0.88 10.39 12.03
CA TYR A 140 0.10 10.11 13.22
C TYR A 140 0.14 11.27 14.21
N GLY A 141 -1.04 11.70 14.64
CA GLY A 141 -1.18 12.79 15.63
C GLY A 141 -0.83 14.19 15.11
N SER A 142 -0.64 14.36 13.79
CA SER A 142 -0.49 15.70 13.20
C SER A 142 -1.79 16.48 13.34
N GLU A 143 -1.68 17.69 13.90
CA GLU A 143 -2.77 18.67 14.03
C GLU A 143 -2.75 19.69 12.87
N GLU A 144 -1.68 19.71 12.07
CA GLU A 144 -1.54 20.60 10.92
C GLU A 144 -2.46 20.14 9.76
N PRO A 145 -2.88 21.09 8.91
CA PRO A 145 -3.62 20.76 7.70
C PRO A 145 -2.85 19.76 6.84
N MET A 146 -3.53 18.69 6.40
CA MET A 146 -2.94 17.66 5.56
C MET A 146 -2.50 18.24 4.20
N THR A 147 -1.38 17.74 3.70
CA THR A 147 -0.80 18.08 2.40
C THR A 147 -0.63 16.84 1.54
N SER A 148 -0.21 17.00 0.28
CA SER A 148 0.14 15.87 -0.58
C SER A 148 1.34 15.05 -0.08
N SER A 149 2.10 15.57 0.90
CA SER A 149 3.25 14.91 1.49
C SER A 149 2.90 14.06 2.72
N ASP A 150 1.65 14.06 3.14
CA ASP A 150 1.18 13.28 4.28
C ASP A 150 0.74 11.87 3.88
N GLY A 151 0.67 10.96 4.85
CA GLY A 151 0.27 9.57 4.63
C GLY A 151 -1.07 9.44 3.93
N GLY A 152 -1.11 8.79 2.75
CA GLY A 152 -2.27 8.67 1.88
C GLY A 152 -2.44 9.82 0.89
N GLY A 153 -1.55 10.80 0.86
CA GLY A 153 -1.49 11.82 -0.18
C GLY A 153 -1.08 11.25 -1.54
N ILE A 154 -1.57 11.83 -2.62
CA ILE A 154 -0.97 11.66 -3.94
C ILE A 154 0.11 12.71 -4.08
N TYR A 155 1.38 12.26 -4.15
CA TYR A 155 2.50 13.17 -4.07
C TYR A 155 2.53 14.17 -5.23
N HIS A 156 3.14 15.33 -5.01
CA HIS A 156 3.26 16.37 -6.03
C HIS A 156 4.37 16.07 -7.05
N LYS A 157 4.28 16.70 -8.20
CA LYS A 157 5.40 16.80 -9.17
C LYS A 157 6.43 17.81 -8.66
N TRP A 158 7.66 17.74 -9.17
CA TRP A 158 8.70 18.70 -8.86
C TRP A 158 9.09 19.47 -10.11
N ILE A 159 8.68 20.74 -10.20
CA ILE A 159 8.87 21.59 -11.37
C ILE A 159 9.47 22.92 -10.91
N ASN A 160 10.59 23.33 -11.51
CA ASN A 160 11.27 24.58 -11.17
C ASN A 160 11.51 24.76 -9.66
N GLU A 161 12.01 23.71 -9.01
CA GLU A 161 12.30 23.66 -7.57
C GLU A 161 11.07 23.81 -6.65
N GLN A 162 9.88 23.59 -7.17
CA GLN A 162 8.63 23.69 -6.45
C GLN A 162 7.78 22.43 -6.60
N GLY A 163 7.04 22.08 -5.54
CA GLY A 163 5.99 21.08 -5.59
C GLY A 163 4.77 21.61 -6.35
N VAL A 164 4.35 20.92 -7.39
CA VAL A 164 3.20 21.32 -8.24
C VAL A 164 2.18 20.19 -8.30
N GLY A 165 0.91 20.52 -8.05
CA GLY A 165 -0.16 19.55 -8.04
C GLY A 165 -0.13 18.64 -6.82
N GLY A 166 -0.48 17.38 -7.00
CA GLY A 166 -0.69 16.44 -5.91
C GLY A 166 -2.06 16.62 -5.25
N SER A 167 -2.36 15.77 -4.27
CA SER A 167 -3.62 15.80 -3.53
C SER A 167 -3.41 15.41 -2.09
N ALA A 168 -3.82 16.26 -1.16
CA ALA A 168 -3.84 15.95 0.27
C ALA A 168 -4.85 14.82 0.54
N PRO A 169 -4.61 13.94 1.53
CA PRO A 169 -5.61 12.97 1.95
C PRO A 169 -6.82 13.70 2.56
N LYS A 170 -8.04 13.21 2.26
CA LYS A 170 -9.29 13.79 2.78
C LYS A 170 -9.38 13.76 4.31
N VAL A 171 -8.71 12.80 4.93
CA VAL A 171 -8.63 12.61 6.39
C VAL A 171 -7.28 12.02 6.76
N ASN A 172 -6.78 12.33 7.95
CA ASN A 172 -5.65 11.60 8.53
C ASN A 172 -6.15 10.24 9.04
N ALA A 173 -5.75 9.17 8.35
CA ALA A 173 -6.07 7.80 8.71
C ALA A 173 -4.84 7.04 9.23
N SER A 174 -3.72 7.74 9.49
CA SER A 174 -2.47 7.14 9.95
C SER A 174 -2.61 6.53 11.34
N ARG A 175 -2.00 5.38 11.54
CA ARG A 175 -1.80 4.75 12.85
C ARG A 175 -0.46 5.13 13.43
N ARG A 176 -0.27 4.80 14.71
CA ARG A 176 0.99 5.04 15.40
C ARG A 176 2.16 4.35 14.70
N PRO A 177 3.37 4.95 14.75
CA PRO A 177 4.57 4.21 14.42
C PRO A 177 4.61 2.86 15.14
N GLY A 178 5.06 1.82 14.44
CA GLY A 178 5.08 0.45 14.97
C GLY A 178 3.78 -0.32 14.86
N GLU A 179 2.71 0.27 14.35
CA GLU A 179 1.46 -0.41 14.01
C GLU A 179 1.37 -0.67 12.51
N TRP A 180 0.87 -1.85 12.13
CA TRP A 180 0.61 -2.20 10.74
C TRP A 180 -0.55 -1.38 10.19
N GLN A 181 -0.37 -0.85 8.99
CA GLN A 181 -1.31 -0.02 8.25
C GLN A 181 -1.53 -0.62 6.88
N SER A 182 -2.60 -0.24 6.21
CA SER A 182 -2.90 -0.76 4.88
C SER A 182 -3.31 0.33 3.90
N TYR A 183 -2.91 0.16 2.63
CA TYR A 183 -3.54 0.82 1.51
C TYR A 183 -4.31 -0.19 0.66
N GLN A 184 -5.49 0.21 0.20
CA GLN A 184 -6.18 -0.41 -0.91
C GLN A 184 -6.35 0.67 -2.00
N ILE A 185 -5.81 0.40 -3.18
CA ILE A 185 -5.63 1.36 -4.26
C ILE A 185 -6.33 0.84 -5.51
N TRP A 186 -7.24 1.61 -6.08
CA TRP A 186 -7.83 1.40 -7.41
C TRP A 186 -7.19 2.37 -8.37
N PHE A 187 -6.35 1.87 -9.26
CA PHE A 187 -5.55 2.67 -10.17
C PHE A 187 -5.88 2.34 -11.62
N ARG A 188 -6.11 3.39 -12.42
CA ARG A 188 -6.22 3.34 -13.86
C ARG A 188 -4.97 3.98 -14.49
N GLY A 189 -4.23 3.20 -15.28
CA GLY A 189 -3.07 3.70 -16.02
C GLY A 189 -3.45 4.73 -17.09
N PRO A 190 -2.47 5.49 -17.63
CA PRO A 190 -2.70 6.43 -18.71
C PRO A 190 -3.13 5.71 -19.99
N ARG A 191 -3.82 6.43 -20.89
CA ARG A 191 -4.25 5.90 -22.19
C ARG A 191 -3.46 6.56 -23.31
N PHE A 192 -3.28 5.79 -24.37
CA PHE A 192 -2.54 6.22 -25.56
C PHE A 192 -3.32 5.81 -26.80
N ASP A 193 -3.23 6.63 -27.85
CA ASP A 193 -3.74 6.30 -29.17
C ASP A 193 -2.77 5.40 -29.95
N SER A 194 -3.13 5.04 -31.17
CA SER A 194 -2.33 4.19 -32.05
C SER A 194 -0.99 4.82 -32.47
N SER A 195 -0.84 6.14 -32.33
CA SER A 195 0.43 6.85 -32.59
C SER A 195 1.35 6.90 -31.36
N GLY A 196 0.87 6.42 -30.20
CA GLY A 196 1.60 6.48 -28.93
C GLY A 196 1.42 7.81 -28.19
N LYS A 197 0.54 8.70 -28.66
CA LYS A 197 0.22 9.95 -27.99
C LYS A 197 -0.70 9.68 -26.80
N LYS A 198 -0.36 10.22 -25.63
CA LYS A 198 -1.20 10.14 -24.43
C LYS A 198 -2.54 10.85 -24.68
N THR A 199 -3.65 10.15 -24.46
CA THR A 199 -5.03 10.63 -24.62
C THR A 199 -5.75 10.83 -23.30
N GLU A 200 -5.37 10.08 -22.26
CA GLU A 200 -5.90 10.24 -20.91
C GLU A 200 -4.78 10.12 -19.85
N ASN A 201 -4.92 10.88 -18.79
CA ASN A 201 -4.02 10.82 -17.66
C ASN A 201 -4.21 9.54 -16.84
N ALA A 202 -3.17 9.13 -16.13
CA ALA A 202 -3.30 8.17 -15.05
C ALA A 202 -4.27 8.70 -13.97
N LYS A 203 -4.97 7.81 -13.27
CA LYS A 203 -5.97 8.21 -12.29
C LYS A 203 -6.03 7.25 -11.12
N PHE A 204 -5.91 7.79 -9.91
CA PHE A 204 -6.32 7.10 -8.71
C PHE A 204 -7.83 7.21 -8.57
N LEU A 205 -8.54 6.13 -8.88
CA LEU A 205 -10.00 6.11 -8.78
C LEU A 205 -10.43 6.18 -7.33
N ARG A 206 -9.72 5.44 -6.46
CA ARG A 206 -9.91 5.40 -5.02
C ARG A 206 -8.64 4.97 -4.30
N VAL A 207 -8.38 5.55 -3.13
CA VAL A 207 -7.39 5.03 -2.18
C VAL A 207 -8.04 4.99 -0.80
N LEU A 208 -7.99 3.81 -0.18
CA LEU A 208 -8.32 3.64 1.23
C LEU A 208 -7.02 3.52 2.03
N HIS A 209 -6.93 4.22 3.15
CA HIS A 209 -5.89 4.09 4.16
C HIS A 209 -6.56 3.58 5.44
N ASN A 210 -6.17 2.38 5.89
CA ASN A 210 -6.80 1.71 7.03
C ASN A 210 -8.34 1.65 6.92
N GLY A 211 -8.85 1.31 5.72
CA GLY A 211 -10.29 1.25 5.43
C GLY A 211 -10.99 2.59 5.24
N ARG A 212 -10.34 3.73 5.50
CA ARG A 212 -10.91 5.08 5.32
C ARG A 212 -10.55 5.66 3.96
N MET A 213 -11.52 6.22 3.26
CA MET A 213 -11.29 6.85 1.94
C MET A 213 -10.47 8.13 2.10
N VAL A 214 -9.24 8.11 1.61
CA VAL A 214 -8.32 9.26 1.62
C VAL A 214 -8.22 9.95 0.28
N GLN A 215 -8.40 9.22 -0.84
CA GLN A 215 -8.39 9.78 -2.20
C GLN A 215 -9.53 9.22 -3.04
N GLU A 216 -10.05 10.03 -3.96
CA GLU A 216 -11.09 9.64 -4.90
C GLU A 216 -11.00 10.49 -6.17
N GLY A 217 -10.85 9.83 -7.32
CA GLY A 217 -10.90 10.48 -8.63
C GLY A 217 -9.71 11.38 -8.96
N VAL A 218 -8.54 11.19 -8.34
CA VAL A 218 -7.37 12.06 -8.51
C VAL A 218 -6.61 11.70 -9.78
N GLU A 219 -6.48 12.66 -10.69
CA GLU A 219 -5.70 12.51 -11.93
C GLU A 219 -4.24 12.94 -11.74
N CYS A 220 -3.34 12.21 -12.41
CA CYS A 220 -1.92 12.51 -12.48
C CYS A 220 -1.55 12.80 -13.94
N ASP A 221 -1.30 14.06 -14.25
CA ASP A 221 -0.95 14.53 -15.59
C ASP A 221 0.52 14.26 -15.98
N GLY A 222 1.30 13.71 -15.05
CA GLY A 222 2.69 13.29 -15.23
C GLY A 222 3.26 12.65 -13.95
N PRO A 223 4.50 12.16 -14.02
CA PRO A 223 5.18 11.52 -12.89
C PRO A 223 5.27 12.42 -11.66
N THR A 224 5.08 11.84 -10.48
CA THR A 224 5.30 12.50 -9.20
C THR A 224 6.81 12.65 -8.91
N ARG A 225 7.17 13.46 -7.92
CA ARG A 225 8.57 13.63 -7.52
C ARG A 225 9.21 12.29 -7.14
N ALA A 226 10.48 12.12 -7.47
CA ALA A 226 11.28 10.91 -7.21
C ALA A 226 10.76 9.62 -7.89
N ALA A 227 9.91 9.77 -8.90
CA ALA A 227 9.51 8.67 -9.78
C ALA A 227 10.71 8.03 -10.49
N MET A 228 10.55 6.80 -10.95
CA MET A 228 11.53 6.17 -11.82
C MET A 228 11.73 6.97 -13.13
N ASN A 229 12.91 6.92 -13.68
CA ASN A 229 13.18 7.49 -15.02
C ASN A 229 12.60 6.56 -16.11
N LEU A 230 11.28 6.51 -16.20
CA LEU A 230 10.52 5.74 -17.18
C LEU A 230 9.60 6.64 -17.98
N GLN A 231 9.33 6.26 -19.22
CA GLN A 231 8.26 6.86 -19.99
C GLN A 231 6.88 6.37 -19.46
N GLU A 232 5.91 7.26 -19.48
CA GLU A 232 4.51 6.84 -19.27
C GLU A 232 4.12 5.83 -20.35
N ALA A 233 3.51 4.72 -19.95
CA ALA A 233 3.10 3.62 -20.82
C ALA A 233 1.81 2.98 -20.31
N ALA A 234 1.19 2.15 -21.15
CA ALA A 234 -0.01 1.40 -20.75
C ALA A 234 0.25 0.43 -19.58
N THR A 235 1.49 -0.04 -19.44
CA THR A 235 1.92 -0.88 -18.33
C THR A 235 3.32 -0.49 -17.88
N ASN A 236 3.54 -0.45 -16.58
CA ASN A 236 4.83 -0.22 -15.94
C ASN A 236 4.88 -0.95 -14.57
N PRO A 237 6.06 -1.11 -13.95
CA PRO A 237 6.18 -1.83 -12.69
C PRO A 237 5.61 -1.04 -11.50
N ILE A 238 5.41 -1.72 -10.39
CA ILE A 238 5.14 -1.11 -9.08
C ILE A 238 6.48 -0.94 -8.36
N MET A 239 6.72 0.25 -7.77
CA MET A 239 7.91 0.53 -6.99
C MET A 239 7.54 0.85 -5.54
N LEU A 240 8.37 0.39 -4.60
CA LEU A 240 8.32 0.76 -3.19
C LEU A 240 9.59 1.55 -2.85
N GLN A 241 9.39 2.70 -2.19
CA GLN A 241 10.51 3.56 -1.82
C GLN A 241 11.26 3.01 -0.61
N GLY A 242 12.59 2.99 -0.68
CA GLY A 242 13.47 2.39 0.32
C GLY A 242 14.45 3.33 0.99
N ASP A 243 14.54 4.59 0.59
CA ASP A 243 15.67 5.48 0.91
C ASP A 243 15.36 6.61 1.91
N HIS A 244 14.13 6.71 2.40
CA HIS A 244 13.68 7.84 3.23
C HIS A 244 13.26 7.49 4.66
N GLY A 245 13.54 6.29 5.13
CA GLY A 245 13.30 5.85 6.51
C GLY A 245 12.94 4.38 6.61
N PRO A 246 12.97 3.80 7.81
CA PRO A 246 12.64 2.38 7.99
C PRO A 246 11.17 2.10 7.70
N VAL A 247 10.94 1.16 6.79
CA VAL A 247 9.62 0.66 6.42
C VAL A 247 9.68 -0.83 6.17
N ALA A 248 8.65 -1.54 6.58
CA ALA A 248 8.47 -2.92 6.16
C ALA A 248 7.09 -3.10 5.52
N PHE A 249 7.00 -4.08 4.63
CA PHE A 249 5.80 -4.42 3.90
C PHE A 249 5.45 -5.89 4.09
N GLN A 250 4.14 -6.19 4.08
CA GLN A 250 3.59 -7.55 4.02
C GLN A 250 2.28 -7.52 3.24
N ASN A 251 1.71 -8.69 2.97
CA ASN A 251 0.39 -8.82 2.37
C ASN A 251 0.20 -7.90 1.15
N ILE A 252 1.17 -7.96 0.21
CA ILE A 252 1.09 -7.23 -1.04
C ILE A 252 0.35 -8.09 -2.04
N TYR A 253 -0.89 -7.70 -2.38
CA TYR A 253 -1.78 -8.43 -3.27
C TYR A 253 -2.25 -7.55 -4.41
N VAL A 254 -2.39 -8.14 -5.58
CA VAL A 254 -2.80 -7.44 -6.79
C VAL A 254 -3.89 -8.23 -7.53
N ARG A 255 -4.77 -7.51 -8.20
CA ARG A 255 -5.70 -8.06 -9.19
C ARG A 255 -5.97 -7.04 -10.30
N PRO A 256 -6.44 -7.46 -11.49
CA PRO A 256 -6.94 -6.54 -12.50
C PRO A 256 -8.03 -5.62 -11.93
N LEU A 257 -8.01 -4.36 -12.33
CA LEU A 257 -9.02 -3.38 -11.91
C LEU A 257 -10.41 -3.87 -12.32
N ARG A 258 -11.33 -3.89 -11.37
CA ARG A 258 -12.74 -4.19 -11.61
C ARG A 258 -13.55 -2.91 -11.71
N PRO A 259 -14.65 -2.88 -12.47
CA PRO A 259 -15.57 -1.76 -12.45
C PRO A 259 -16.00 -1.42 -11.03
N LEU A 260 -15.89 -0.16 -10.64
CA LEU A 260 -16.41 0.31 -9.36
C LEU A 260 -17.94 0.22 -9.42
N ILE A 261 -18.49 -0.73 -8.68
CA ILE A 261 -19.93 -0.80 -8.48
C ILE A 261 -20.28 0.26 -7.44
N HIS A 262 -20.96 1.32 -7.87
CA HIS A 262 -21.55 2.26 -6.93
C HIS A 262 -22.69 1.53 -6.20
N ARG A 263 -22.46 1.19 -4.95
CA ARG A 263 -23.50 0.71 -4.03
C ARG A 263 -24.10 1.86 -3.26
#